data_fbb3d0ce79abefe02d342aff3346eff9
#
_entry.id   fbb3d0ce79abefe02d342aff3346eff9
#
_cell.length_a   1.000
_cell.length_b   1.000
_cell.length_c   1.000
_cell.angle_alpha   90.00
_cell.angle_beta   90.00
_cell.angle_gamma   90.00
#
_symmetry.space_group_name_H-M   'P 1'
#
loop_
_entity.id
_entity.type
_entity.pdbx_description
1 polymer ?
#
loop_
_entity_poly.entity_id
_entity_poly.type
_entity_poly.pdbx_seq_one_letter_code
_entity_poly.pdbx_strand_id
1 'polypeptide(L)'
;MAALLAGDPEQAVTSLAAVWQHTVREGVADPGAFPVAGDLAEALAVAGRAEAAGEVIGWLADLAAAQQHPWGLATADRSAAVVALADGYNQAAAAQLAQAAGAYRALGLGFDAARALLVLGRAQRRAKKRAEARQCLEQARSAFEQLGCPGWARAAAAELDRVSGRRAAPGGGLTPTEQRVADLVASGLSNKQVAEQLYLSVYTVEAHLSRVYAKLGIRSRSQLARALGAPA
;
A
#
# COMPACT_ATOMS: atom_id res chain seq x y z
N MET A 1 -8.63 1.89 -11.54
CA MET A 1 -8.27 2.11 -10.10
C MET A 1 -8.51 0.88 -9.22
N ALA A 2 -9.71 0.28 -9.22
CA ALA A 2 -9.99 -0.93 -8.42
C ALA A 2 -9.02 -2.10 -8.71
N ALA A 3 -8.71 -2.35 -9.99
CA ALA A 3 -7.77 -3.40 -10.40
C ALA A 3 -6.33 -3.15 -9.90
N LEU A 4 -5.83 -1.91 -9.94
CA LEU A 4 -4.53 -1.55 -9.36
C LEU A 4 -4.49 -1.78 -7.85
N LEU A 5 -5.56 -1.45 -7.14
CA LEU A 5 -5.68 -1.71 -5.70
C LEU A 5 -5.74 -3.22 -5.40
N ALA A 6 -6.38 -4.00 -6.26
CA ALA A 6 -6.44 -5.46 -6.16
C ALA A 6 -5.14 -6.17 -6.54
N GLY A 7 -4.16 -5.46 -7.13
CA GLY A 7 -2.90 -6.02 -7.57
C GLY A 7 -2.95 -6.71 -8.94
N ASP A 8 -3.92 -6.33 -9.79
CA ASP A 8 -4.06 -6.80 -11.16
C ASP A 8 -3.75 -5.66 -12.15
N PRO A 9 -2.46 -5.43 -12.46
CA PRO A 9 -2.04 -4.34 -13.34
C PRO A 9 -2.45 -4.58 -14.80
N GLU A 10 -2.52 -5.82 -15.28
CA GLU A 10 -2.91 -6.13 -16.66
C GLU A 10 -4.39 -5.80 -16.92
N GLN A 11 -5.27 -6.12 -15.97
CA GLN A 11 -6.67 -5.73 -16.06
C GLN A 11 -6.81 -4.20 -16.00
N ALA A 12 -6.00 -3.52 -15.18
CA ALA A 12 -5.99 -2.07 -15.12
C ALA A 12 -5.56 -1.46 -16.47
N VAL A 13 -4.48 -1.97 -17.07
CA VAL A 13 -4.01 -1.52 -18.40
C VAL A 13 -5.10 -1.73 -19.45
N THR A 14 -5.69 -2.92 -19.51
CA THR A 14 -6.74 -3.23 -20.51
C THR A 14 -7.92 -2.26 -20.41
N SER A 15 -8.39 -1.99 -19.20
CA SER A 15 -9.54 -1.10 -18.98
C SER A 15 -9.24 0.37 -19.27
N LEU A 16 -8.03 0.85 -18.90
CA LEU A 16 -7.65 2.25 -19.06
C LEU A 16 -7.17 2.57 -20.48
N ALA A 17 -6.53 1.61 -21.17
CA ALA A 17 -6.03 1.80 -22.53
C ALA A 17 -7.16 2.08 -23.53
N ALA A 18 -8.32 1.47 -23.35
CA ALA A 18 -9.46 1.72 -24.23
C ALA A 18 -9.94 3.20 -24.14
N VAL A 19 -10.02 3.74 -22.90
CA VAL A 19 -10.37 5.14 -22.68
C VAL A 19 -9.27 6.06 -23.20
N TRP A 20 -8.01 5.72 -22.93
CA TRP A 20 -6.86 6.47 -23.43
C TRP A 20 -6.83 6.57 -24.95
N GLN A 21 -7.00 5.44 -25.65
CA GLN A 21 -7.06 5.41 -27.12
C GLN A 21 -8.20 6.27 -27.68
N HIS A 22 -9.37 6.25 -27.02
CA HIS A 22 -10.48 7.13 -27.37
C HIS A 22 -10.07 8.60 -27.19
N THR A 23 -9.50 8.97 -26.05
CA THR A 23 -9.04 10.35 -25.76
C THR A 23 -8.09 10.87 -26.82
N VAL A 24 -7.10 10.08 -27.21
CA VAL A 24 -6.12 10.46 -28.24
C VAL A 24 -6.75 10.55 -29.62
N ARG A 25 -7.58 9.56 -30.00
CA ARG A 25 -8.23 9.52 -31.32
C ARG A 25 -9.19 10.72 -31.53
N GLU A 26 -9.93 11.08 -30.51
CA GLU A 26 -10.87 12.22 -30.59
C GLU A 26 -10.19 13.58 -30.40
N GLY A 27 -8.87 13.61 -30.21
CA GLY A 27 -8.10 14.85 -30.04
C GLY A 27 -8.50 15.65 -28.80
N VAL A 28 -8.88 14.97 -27.70
CA VAL A 28 -9.28 15.65 -26.47
C VAL A 28 -8.07 16.33 -25.85
N ALA A 29 -8.11 17.64 -25.85
CA ALA A 29 -7.00 18.49 -25.45
C ALA A 29 -7.08 18.99 -23.99
N ASP A 30 -7.97 18.48 -23.17
CA ASP A 30 -8.09 18.81 -21.75
C ASP A 30 -7.57 17.63 -20.91
N PRO A 31 -6.48 17.81 -20.12
CA PRO A 31 -5.94 16.74 -19.27
C PRO A 31 -6.94 16.18 -18.25
N GLY A 32 -7.92 17.00 -17.83
CA GLY A 32 -8.90 16.66 -16.82
C GLY A 32 -10.20 16.02 -17.36
N ALA A 33 -10.46 16.14 -18.68
CA ALA A 33 -11.71 15.65 -19.26
C ALA A 33 -11.86 14.11 -19.14
N PHE A 34 -10.78 13.37 -19.40
CA PHE A 34 -10.68 11.94 -19.17
C PHE A 34 -9.39 11.65 -18.36
N PRO A 35 -9.42 11.72 -17.03
CA PRO A 35 -8.22 11.71 -16.18
C PRO A 35 -7.60 10.32 -16.01
N VAL A 36 -7.40 9.61 -17.13
CA VAL A 36 -6.90 8.21 -17.13
C VAL A 36 -5.39 8.09 -17.39
N ALA A 37 -4.77 9.13 -17.95
CA ALA A 37 -3.38 9.07 -18.38
C ALA A 37 -2.43 8.70 -17.24
N GLY A 38 -2.52 9.37 -16.10
CA GLY A 38 -1.67 9.07 -14.94
C GLY A 38 -1.89 7.67 -14.39
N ASP A 39 -3.13 7.21 -14.34
CA ASP A 39 -3.47 5.86 -13.85
C ASP A 39 -3.02 4.77 -14.83
N LEU A 40 -3.11 5.03 -16.14
CA LEU A 40 -2.60 4.14 -17.17
C LEU A 40 -1.08 4.04 -17.11
N ALA A 41 -0.38 5.16 -16.96
CA ALA A 41 1.08 5.17 -16.84
C ALA A 41 1.55 4.38 -15.61
N GLU A 42 0.87 4.53 -14.46
CA GLU A 42 1.17 3.73 -13.26
C GLU A 42 0.90 2.23 -13.48
N ALA A 43 -0.20 1.88 -14.13
CA ALA A 43 -0.53 0.48 -14.44
C ALA A 43 0.51 -0.14 -15.39
N LEU A 44 0.91 0.58 -16.43
CA LEU A 44 1.96 0.17 -17.36
C LEU A 44 3.30 -0.03 -16.67
N ALA A 45 3.69 0.89 -15.78
CA ALA A 45 4.92 0.76 -15.01
C ALA A 45 4.92 -0.49 -14.12
N VAL A 46 3.81 -0.76 -13.42
CA VAL A 46 3.66 -1.96 -12.58
C VAL A 46 3.64 -3.25 -13.42
N ALA A 47 3.11 -3.19 -14.66
CA ALA A 47 3.12 -4.29 -15.62
C ALA A 47 4.50 -4.49 -16.32
N GLY A 48 5.52 -3.69 -15.96
CA GLY A 48 6.86 -3.79 -16.56
C GLY A 48 6.98 -3.14 -17.95
N ARG A 49 6.02 -2.30 -18.35
CA ARG A 49 5.97 -1.63 -19.66
C ARG A 49 6.41 -0.16 -19.53
N ALA A 50 7.65 0.05 -19.07
CA ALA A 50 8.17 1.38 -18.74
C ALA A 50 8.20 2.36 -19.93
N GLU A 51 8.53 1.87 -21.14
CA GLU A 51 8.56 2.68 -22.36
C GLU A 51 7.14 3.24 -22.68
N ALA A 52 6.14 2.38 -22.72
CA ALA A 52 4.75 2.79 -22.96
C ALA A 52 4.22 3.72 -21.85
N ALA A 53 4.64 3.53 -20.60
CA ALA A 53 4.33 4.46 -19.52
C ALA A 53 4.94 5.84 -19.78
N GLY A 54 6.19 5.89 -20.27
CA GLY A 54 6.88 7.12 -20.64
C GLY A 54 6.18 7.91 -21.75
N GLU A 55 5.68 7.23 -22.79
CA GLU A 55 4.89 7.85 -23.87
C GLU A 55 3.62 8.55 -23.34
N VAL A 56 2.86 7.84 -22.47
CA VAL A 56 1.64 8.40 -21.87
C VAL A 56 1.95 9.59 -20.97
N ILE A 57 3.03 9.52 -20.19
CA ILE A 57 3.49 10.62 -19.31
C ILE A 57 3.94 11.82 -20.15
N GLY A 58 4.71 11.60 -21.22
CA GLY A 58 5.16 12.66 -22.11
C GLY A 58 3.98 13.44 -22.71
N TRP A 59 3.00 12.71 -23.24
CA TRP A 59 1.78 13.34 -23.77
C TRP A 59 1.07 14.17 -22.70
N LEU A 60 0.88 13.63 -21.49
CA LEU A 60 0.22 14.35 -20.40
C LEU A 60 1.01 15.61 -19.98
N ALA A 61 2.33 15.50 -19.90
CA ALA A 61 3.20 16.59 -19.50
C ALA A 61 3.18 17.73 -20.51
N ASP A 62 3.27 17.43 -21.81
CA ASP A 62 3.24 18.41 -22.89
C ASP A 62 1.90 19.14 -22.93
N LEU A 63 0.80 18.40 -22.84
CA LEU A 63 -0.55 18.97 -22.82
C LEU A 63 -0.79 19.83 -21.59
N ALA A 64 -0.40 19.35 -20.41
CA ALA A 64 -0.54 20.09 -19.16
C ALA A 64 0.31 21.35 -19.12
N ALA A 65 1.54 21.30 -19.67
CA ALA A 65 2.41 22.46 -19.77
C ALA A 65 1.86 23.52 -20.74
N ALA A 66 1.38 23.11 -21.92
CA ALA A 66 0.79 24.00 -22.90
C ALA A 66 -0.41 24.79 -22.35
N GLN A 67 -1.19 24.17 -21.46
CA GLN A 67 -2.38 24.77 -20.84
C GLN A 67 -2.13 25.32 -19.44
N GLN A 68 -0.95 25.21 -18.91
CA GLN A 68 -0.65 25.53 -17.51
C GLN A 68 -1.63 24.87 -16.53
N HIS A 69 -2.02 23.61 -16.82
CA HIS A 69 -3.06 22.87 -16.11
C HIS A 69 -2.53 22.29 -14.79
N PRO A 70 -2.87 22.82 -13.61
CA PRO A 70 -2.18 22.48 -12.36
C PRO A 70 -2.30 21.00 -11.99
N TRP A 71 -3.49 20.39 -12.18
CA TRP A 71 -3.69 18.95 -11.91
C TRP A 71 -2.88 18.09 -12.90
N GLY A 72 -2.88 18.46 -14.18
CA GLY A 72 -2.15 17.73 -15.20
C GLY A 72 -0.64 17.70 -14.92
N LEU A 73 -0.05 18.85 -14.56
CA LEU A 73 1.35 18.98 -14.18
C LEU A 73 1.67 18.11 -12.96
N ALA A 74 0.89 18.21 -11.88
CA ALA A 74 1.09 17.39 -10.69
C ALA A 74 0.94 15.88 -10.98
N THR A 75 0.06 15.52 -11.92
CA THR A 75 -0.18 14.13 -12.31
C THR A 75 0.95 13.58 -13.18
N ALA A 76 1.47 14.37 -14.11
CA ALA A 76 2.65 13.99 -14.90
C ALA A 76 3.87 13.79 -13.99
N ASP A 77 4.14 14.71 -13.07
CA ASP A 77 5.22 14.61 -12.09
C ASP A 77 5.08 13.38 -11.20
N ARG A 78 3.89 13.12 -10.66
CA ARG A 78 3.62 11.94 -9.86
C ARG A 78 3.89 10.67 -10.65
N SER A 79 3.36 10.57 -11.86
CA SER A 79 3.47 9.37 -12.69
C SER A 79 4.92 9.11 -13.11
N ALA A 80 5.66 10.14 -13.48
CA ALA A 80 7.10 10.04 -13.78
C ALA A 80 7.90 9.54 -12.57
N ALA A 81 7.61 10.07 -11.38
CA ALA A 81 8.26 9.63 -10.15
C ALA A 81 7.89 8.18 -9.79
N VAL A 82 6.65 7.74 -10.03
CA VAL A 82 6.22 6.34 -9.82
C VAL A 82 7.01 5.39 -10.71
N VAL A 83 7.17 5.72 -11.99
CA VAL A 83 7.97 4.92 -12.94
C VAL A 83 9.43 4.87 -12.50
N ALA A 84 10.02 6.02 -12.17
CA ALA A 84 11.42 6.09 -11.72
C ALA A 84 11.69 5.32 -10.41
N LEU A 85 10.66 5.08 -9.59
CA LEU A 85 10.76 4.29 -8.36
C LEU A 85 10.47 2.80 -8.58
N ALA A 86 10.02 2.38 -9.76
CA ALA A 86 9.74 0.98 -10.07
C ALA A 86 11.03 0.14 -10.06
N ASP A 87 12.12 0.68 -10.60
CA ASP A 87 13.43 0.02 -10.68
C ASP A 87 14.26 0.13 -9.39
N GLY A 88 13.81 0.92 -8.43
CA GLY A 88 14.49 1.11 -7.14
C GLY A 88 14.25 2.48 -6.53
N TYR A 89 14.82 2.70 -5.33
CA TYR A 89 14.66 3.98 -4.66
C TYR A 89 15.57 5.05 -5.28
N ASN A 90 14.95 6.13 -5.74
CA ASN A 90 15.62 7.32 -6.27
C ASN A 90 15.21 8.53 -5.42
N GLN A 91 16.21 9.24 -4.86
CA GLN A 91 15.96 10.39 -3.99
C GLN A 91 15.27 11.54 -4.71
N ALA A 92 15.61 11.79 -5.98
CA ALA A 92 14.97 12.85 -6.76
C ALA A 92 13.50 12.52 -7.04
N ALA A 93 13.19 11.27 -7.44
CA ALA A 93 11.83 10.83 -7.67
C ALA A 93 10.99 10.85 -6.37
N ALA A 94 11.59 10.51 -5.24
CA ALA A 94 10.93 10.62 -3.94
C ALA A 94 10.59 12.07 -3.57
N ALA A 95 11.51 13.02 -3.84
CA ALA A 95 11.26 14.44 -3.63
C ALA A 95 10.17 14.97 -4.58
N GLN A 96 10.18 14.56 -5.85
CA GLN A 96 9.15 14.91 -6.83
C GLN A 96 7.76 14.40 -6.41
N LEU A 97 7.68 13.18 -5.86
CA LEU A 97 6.42 12.64 -5.33
C LEU A 97 5.91 13.42 -4.12
N ALA A 98 6.81 13.87 -3.25
CA ALA A 98 6.44 14.73 -2.12
C ALA A 98 5.92 16.09 -2.59
N GLN A 99 6.53 16.68 -3.63
CA GLN A 99 6.07 17.92 -4.26
C GLN A 99 4.69 17.73 -4.90
N ALA A 100 4.48 16.66 -5.68
CA ALA A 100 3.18 16.35 -6.26
C ALA A 100 2.08 16.21 -5.20
N ALA A 101 2.37 15.53 -4.07
CA ALA A 101 1.44 15.45 -2.94
C ALA A 101 1.10 16.83 -2.34
N GLY A 102 2.07 17.75 -2.30
CA GLY A 102 1.86 19.15 -1.91
C GLY A 102 0.97 19.91 -2.89
N ALA A 103 1.24 19.78 -4.18
CA ALA A 103 0.45 20.40 -5.25
C ALA A 103 -1.02 19.93 -5.23
N TYR A 104 -1.27 18.63 -5.10
CA TYR A 104 -2.62 18.11 -4.97
C TYR A 104 -3.36 18.65 -3.74
N ARG A 105 -2.67 18.77 -2.59
CA ARG A 105 -3.27 19.38 -1.40
C ARG A 105 -3.67 20.84 -1.61
N ALA A 106 -2.82 21.61 -2.28
CA ALA A 106 -3.11 23.01 -2.63
C ALA A 106 -4.33 23.14 -3.54
N LEU A 107 -4.58 22.12 -4.38
CA LEU A 107 -5.76 22.03 -5.27
C LEU A 107 -7.00 21.44 -4.57
N GLY A 108 -6.93 21.07 -3.30
CA GLY A 108 -8.03 20.39 -2.60
C GLY A 108 -8.21 18.90 -2.98
N LEU A 109 -7.27 18.32 -3.71
CA LEU A 109 -7.34 16.95 -4.24
C LEU A 109 -6.72 15.96 -3.23
N GLY A 110 -7.38 15.79 -2.10
CA GLY A 110 -6.90 14.98 -0.98
C GLY A 110 -6.68 13.52 -1.34
N PHE A 111 -7.47 12.95 -2.24
CA PHE A 111 -7.31 11.56 -2.68
C PHE A 111 -6.01 11.37 -3.46
N ASP A 112 -5.70 12.24 -4.42
CA ASP A 112 -4.46 12.15 -5.21
C ASP A 112 -3.23 12.41 -4.36
N ALA A 113 -3.32 13.36 -3.41
CA ALA A 113 -2.28 13.60 -2.43
C ALA A 113 -1.98 12.35 -1.58
N ALA A 114 -3.03 11.68 -1.09
CA ALA A 114 -2.88 10.45 -0.29
C ALA A 114 -2.28 9.29 -1.12
N ARG A 115 -2.64 9.19 -2.41
CA ARG A 115 -2.02 8.21 -3.32
C ARG A 115 -0.52 8.45 -3.50
N ALA A 116 -0.12 9.69 -3.73
CA ALA A 116 1.30 10.05 -3.85
C ALA A 116 2.07 9.68 -2.57
N LEU A 117 1.52 9.99 -1.39
CA LEU A 117 2.12 9.62 -0.10
C LEU A 117 2.20 8.11 0.12
N LEU A 118 1.19 7.34 -0.33
CA LEU A 118 1.22 5.88 -0.23
C LEU A 118 2.37 5.28 -1.05
N VAL A 119 2.56 5.75 -2.29
CA VAL A 119 3.65 5.29 -3.15
C VAL A 119 5.00 5.69 -2.56
N LEU A 120 5.14 6.93 -2.10
CA LEU A 120 6.35 7.41 -1.46
C LEU A 120 6.71 6.58 -0.22
N GLY A 121 5.74 6.32 0.64
CA GLY A 121 5.95 5.48 1.83
C GLY A 121 6.37 4.05 1.50
N ARG A 122 5.82 3.45 0.43
CA ARG A 122 6.26 2.13 -0.08
C ARG A 122 7.72 2.16 -0.55
N ALA A 123 8.11 3.17 -1.31
CA ALA A 123 9.48 3.34 -1.80
C ALA A 123 10.46 3.53 -0.64
N GLN A 124 10.14 4.41 0.30
CA GLN A 124 10.95 4.66 1.50
C GLN A 124 11.10 3.39 2.38
N ARG A 125 10.02 2.60 2.53
CA ARG A 125 10.09 1.33 3.25
C ARG A 125 11.06 0.35 2.57
N ARG A 126 10.98 0.20 1.25
CA ARG A 126 11.92 -0.65 0.49
C ARG A 126 13.37 -0.17 0.66
N ALA A 127 13.58 1.13 0.70
CA ALA A 127 14.88 1.77 0.97
C ALA A 127 15.31 1.74 2.45
N LYS A 128 14.55 1.05 3.33
CA LYS A 128 14.81 0.96 4.78
C LYS A 128 14.72 2.29 5.53
N LYS A 129 14.16 3.34 4.94
CA LYS A 129 13.88 4.64 5.56
C LYS A 129 12.60 4.57 6.37
N ARG A 130 12.67 3.87 7.51
CA ARG A 130 11.46 3.44 8.27
C ARG A 130 10.68 4.59 8.89
N ALA A 131 11.36 5.64 9.35
CA ALA A 131 10.70 6.79 9.99
C ALA A 131 9.90 7.59 8.98
N GLU A 132 10.51 7.94 7.86
CA GLU A 132 9.90 8.66 6.76
C GLU A 132 8.74 7.86 6.13
N ALA A 133 8.96 6.56 5.92
CA ALA A 133 7.93 5.66 5.41
C ALA A 133 6.70 5.63 6.32
N ARG A 134 6.90 5.53 7.64
CA ARG A 134 5.81 5.55 8.61
C ARG A 134 5.03 6.85 8.53
N GLN A 135 5.72 7.98 8.52
CA GLN A 135 5.08 9.30 8.45
C GLN A 135 4.19 9.44 7.19
N CYS A 136 4.72 9.09 6.01
CA CYS A 136 3.96 9.16 4.76
C CYS A 136 2.75 8.22 4.77
N LEU A 137 2.93 6.99 5.26
CA LEU A 137 1.85 5.99 5.27
C LEU A 137 0.76 6.30 6.30
N GLU A 138 1.10 6.89 7.46
CA GLU A 138 0.13 7.35 8.45
C GLU A 138 -0.72 8.50 7.90
N GLN A 139 -0.08 9.47 7.24
CA GLN A 139 -0.78 10.56 6.55
C GLN A 139 -1.70 10.04 5.45
N ALA A 140 -1.22 9.13 4.61
CA ALA A 140 -2.03 8.52 3.55
C ALA A 140 -3.24 7.78 4.12
N ARG A 141 -3.05 6.95 5.16
CA ARG A 141 -4.12 6.21 5.82
C ARG A 141 -5.18 7.14 6.37
N SER A 142 -4.77 8.15 7.16
CA SER A 142 -5.70 9.12 7.77
C SER A 142 -6.52 9.86 6.70
N ALA A 143 -5.87 10.29 5.61
CA ALA A 143 -6.56 10.96 4.52
C ALA A 143 -7.59 10.03 3.84
N PHE A 144 -7.25 8.78 3.57
CA PHE A 144 -8.19 7.82 2.98
C PHE A 144 -9.36 7.49 3.93
N GLU A 145 -9.13 7.43 5.24
CA GLU A 145 -10.19 7.24 6.24
C GLU A 145 -11.15 8.42 6.24
N GLN A 146 -10.64 9.66 6.24
CA GLN A 146 -11.43 10.89 6.18
C GLN A 146 -12.25 11.02 4.88
N LEU A 147 -11.70 10.53 3.78
CA LEU A 147 -12.35 10.54 2.46
C LEU A 147 -13.33 9.37 2.24
N GLY A 148 -13.51 8.49 3.22
CA GLY A 148 -14.40 7.33 3.09
C GLY A 148 -13.89 6.29 2.09
N CYS A 149 -12.58 6.15 1.93
CA CYS A 149 -11.93 5.22 1.00
C CYS A 149 -11.34 3.99 1.72
N PRO A 150 -12.16 3.06 2.28
CA PRO A 150 -11.68 2.00 3.17
C PRO A 150 -10.72 1.02 2.51
N GLY A 151 -10.82 0.80 1.20
CA GLY A 151 -9.90 -0.07 0.44
C GLY A 151 -8.48 0.48 0.45
N TRP A 152 -8.33 1.77 0.19
CA TRP A 152 -7.05 2.48 0.20
C TRP A 152 -6.49 2.64 1.61
N ALA A 153 -7.34 2.92 2.60
CA ALA A 153 -6.93 2.98 4.00
C ALA A 153 -6.35 1.63 4.47
N ARG A 154 -6.99 0.51 4.11
CA ARG A 154 -6.46 -0.84 4.37
C ARG A 154 -5.12 -1.09 3.66
N ALA A 155 -4.94 -0.63 2.43
CA ALA A 155 -3.68 -0.75 1.71
C ALA A 155 -2.55 0.01 2.43
N ALA A 156 -2.81 1.23 2.90
CA ALA A 156 -1.85 2.02 3.67
C ALA A 156 -1.53 1.36 5.04
N ALA A 157 -2.53 0.84 5.75
CA ALA A 157 -2.35 0.11 7.00
C ALA A 157 -1.48 -1.14 6.83
N ALA A 158 -1.71 -1.92 5.76
CA ALA A 158 -0.90 -3.09 5.45
C ALA A 158 0.58 -2.73 5.21
N GLU A 159 0.87 -1.58 4.60
CA GLU A 159 2.25 -1.10 4.44
C GLU A 159 2.86 -0.64 5.77
N LEU A 160 2.09 -0.01 6.66
CA LEU A 160 2.52 0.34 8.02
C LEU A 160 2.91 -0.88 8.83
N ASP A 161 2.13 -1.95 8.76
CA ASP A 161 2.47 -3.23 9.40
C ASP A 161 3.80 -3.79 8.89
N ARG A 162 4.07 -3.67 7.59
CA ARG A 162 5.34 -4.06 6.98
C ARG A 162 6.52 -3.20 7.45
N VAL A 163 6.31 -1.88 7.65
CA VAL A 163 7.34 -0.98 8.22
C VAL A 163 7.69 -1.39 9.65
N SER A 164 6.70 -1.80 10.42
CA SER A 164 6.85 -2.21 11.83
C SER A 164 7.45 -3.61 11.98
N GLY A 165 7.71 -4.33 10.89
CA GLY A 165 8.11 -5.75 10.91
C GLY A 165 7.00 -6.69 11.36
N ARG A 166 5.78 -6.19 11.55
CA ARG A 166 4.59 -7.00 11.71
C ARG A 166 4.20 -7.55 10.34
N ARG A 167 4.34 -8.85 10.16
CA ARG A 167 3.70 -9.53 9.04
C ARG A 167 2.18 -9.37 9.26
N ALA A 168 1.52 -8.61 8.42
CA ALA A 168 0.06 -8.60 8.38
C ALA A 168 -0.38 -10.05 8.09
N ALA A 169 -1.10 -10.65 9.02
CA ALA A 169 -1.79 -11.90 8.73
C ALA A 169 -2.93 -11.54 7.75
N PRO A 170 -3.07 -12.24 6.62
CA PRO A 170 -4.22 -12.06 5.76
C PRO A 170 -5.50 -12.31 6.58
N GLY A 171 -6.31 -11.28 6.80
CA GLY A 171 -7.61 -11.42 7.42
C GLY A 171 -7.69 -11.29 8.95
N GLY A 172 -6.71 -10.72 9.64
CA GLY A 172 -6.81 -10.45 11.10
C GLY A 172 -6.71 -11.68 12.01
N GLY A 173 -6.48 -12.88 11.46
CA GLY A 173 -6.34 -14.12 12.20
C GLY A 173 -4.93 -14.41 12.71
N LEU A 174 -4.79 -15.49 13.47
CA LEU A 174 -3.49 -16.00 13.90
C LEU A 174 -2.71 -16.55 12.69
N THR A 175 -1.39 -16.32 12.64
CA THR A 175 -0.54 -17.02 11.66
C THR A 175 -0.52 -18.52 11.95
N PRO A 176 -0.15 -19.38 10.97
CA PRO A 176 -0.09 -20.83 11.21
C PRO A 176 0.74 -21.22 12.43
N THR A 177 1.86 -20.53 12.67
CA THR A 177 2.71 -20.78 13.85
C THR A 177 2.05 -20.27 15.13
N GLU A 178 1.46 -19.06 15.10
CA GLU A 178 0.71 -18.53 16.24
C GLU A 178 -0.51 -19.40 16.58
N GLN A 179 -1.21 -19.93 15.57
CA GLN A 179 -2.32 -20.86 15.77
C GLN A 179 -1.83 -22.14 16.45
N ARG A 180 -0.76 -22.77 15.95
CA ARG A 180 -0.18 -23.99 16.56
C ARG A 180 0.23 -23.76 18.00
N VAL A 181 0.90 -22.63 18.30
CA VAL A 181 1.27 -22.26 19.67
C VAL A 181 0.02 -22.06 20.54
N ALA A 182 -0.98 -21.36 20.01
CA ALA A 182 -2.23 -21.08 20.71
C ALA A 182 -3.02 -22.37 21.03
N ASP A 183 -3.11 -23.30 20.07
CA ASP A 183 -3.80 -24.59 20.25
C ASP A 183 -3.12 -25.44 21.32
N LEU A 184 -1.79 -25.56 21.29
CA LEU A 184 -1.04 -26.32 22.27
C LEU A 184 -1.10 -25.71 23.68
N VAL A 185 -1.11 -24.39 23.77
CA VAL A 185 -1.26 -23.69 25.04
C VAL A 185 -2.70 -23.80 25.54
N ALA A 186 -3.70 -23.74 24.68
CA ALA A 186 -5.10 -23.93 25.03
C ALA A 186 -5.39 -25.36 25.51
N SER A 187 -4.70 -26.37 24.95
CA SER A 187 -4.79 -27.76 25.39
C SER A 187 -4.05 -28.07 26.72
N GLY A 188 -3.47 -27.05 27.36
CA GLY A 188 -2.91 -27.16 28.71
C GLY A 188 -1.38 -27.32 28.79
N LEU A 189 -0.65 -27.40 27.67
CA LEU A 189 0.80 -27.58 27.66
C LEU A 189 1.51 -26.32 28.18
N SER A 190 2.51 -26.49 29.05
CA SER A 190 3.39 -25.38 29.48
C SER A 190 4.22 -24.81 28.33
N ASN A 191 4.71 -23.58 28.47
CA ASN A 191 5.56 -22.96 27.43
C ASN A 191 6.80 -23.81 27.11
N LYS A 192 7.34 -24.52 28.09
CA LYS A 192 8.47 -25.45 27.92
C LYS A 192 8.09 -26.64 27.03
N GLN A 193 6.95 -27.28 27.30
CA GLN A 193 6.44 -28.38 26.49
C GLN A 193 6.09 -27.96 25.05
N VAL A 194 5.50 -26.77 24.89
CA VAL A 194 5.23 -26.21 23.56
C VAL A 194 6.54 -25.94 22.81
N ALA A 195 7.55 -25.40 23.50
CA ALA A 195 8.87 -25.15 22.93
C ALA A 195 9.53 -26.46 22.46
N GLU A 196 9.49 -27.49 23.26
CA GLU A 196 10.01 -28.84 22.91
C GLU A 196 9.26 -29.43 21.72
N GLN A 197 7.94 -29.38 21.70
CA GLN A 197 7.10 -29.96 20.65
C GLN A 197 7.21 -29.24 19.29
N LEU A 198 7.47 -27.93 19.31
CA LEU A 198 7.61 -27.11 18.08
C LEU A 198 9.06 -26.84 17.68
N TYR A 199 10.03 -27.40 18.41
CA TYR A 199 11.47 -27.13 18.21
C TYR A 199 11.82 -25.65 18.28
N LEU A 200 11.22 -24.93 19.25
CA LEU A 200 11.41 -23.50 19.49
C LEU A 200 12.09 -23.26 20.84
N SER A 201 12.61 -22.04 21.06
CA SER A 201 12.99 -21.62 22.41
C SER A 201 11.75 -21.20 23.21
N VAL A 202 11.80 -21.32 24.55
CA VAL A 202 10.73 -20.82 25.43
C VAL A 202 10.47 -19.35 25.21
N TYR A 203 11.52 -18.56 25.02
CA TYR A 203 11.43 -17.13 24.68
C TYR A 203 10.64 -16.88 23.37
N THR A 204 10.84 -17.75 22.37
CA THR A 204 10.10 -17.65 21.09
C THR A 204 8.61 -17.96 21.28
N VAL A 205 8.29 -18.96 22.12
CA VAL A 205 6.89 -19.30 22.46
C VAL A 205 6.22 -18.14 23.19
N GLU A 206 6.87 -17.50 24.15
CA GLU A 206 6.36 -16.31 24.86
C GLU A 206 6.13 -15.13 23.92
N ALA A 207 7.04 -14.90 23.00
CA ALA A 207 6.88 -13.87 21.97
C ALA A 207 5.68 -14.15 21.03
N HIS A 208 5.43 -15.42 20.68
CA HIS A 208 4.22 -15.80 19.92
C HIS A 208 2.95 -15.60 20.74
N LEU A 209 2.94 -16.02 22.01
CA LEU A 209 1.79 -15.85 22.91
C LEU A 209 1.41 -14.38 23.11
N SER A 210 2.39 -13.50 23.29
CA SER A 210 2.16 -12.07 23.40
C SER A 210 1.46 -11.51 22.16
N ARG A 211 1.81 -11.98 20.96
CA ARG A 211 1.16 -11.61 19.71
C ARG A 211 -0.24 -12.21 19.59
N VAL A 212 -0.42 -13.46 19.98
CA VAL A 212 -1.71 -14.15 20.01
C VAL A 212 -2.68 -13.39 20.92
N TYR A 213 -2.26 -13.05 22.13
CA TYR A 213 -3.07 -12.31 23.09
C TYR A 213 -3.48 -10.94 22.54
N ALA A 214 -2.54 -10.21 21.94
CA ALA A 214 -2.82 -8.92 21.31
C ALA A 214 -3.81 -9.03 20.13
N LYS A 215 -3.71 -10.09 19.31
CA LYS A 215 -4.59 -10.31 18.15
C LYS A 215 -6.00 -10.73 18.55
N LEU A 216 -6.13 -11.53 19.60
CA LEU A 216 -7.42 -12.01 20.11
C LEU A 216 -8.07 -11.06 21.13
N GLY A 217 -7.38 -9.97 21.51
CA GLY A 217 -7.89 -9.02 22.51
C GLY A 217 -7.98 -9.59 23.92
N ILE A 218 -7.20 -10.61 24.25
CA ILE A 218 -7.18 -11.33 25.53
C ILE A 218 -5.92 -11.03 26.33
N ARG A 219 -5.97 -11.30 27.64
CA ARG A 219 -4.85 -10.96 28.55
C ARG A 219 -4.34 -12.13 29.39
N SER A 220 -4.92 -13.32 29.23
CA SER A 220 -4.54 -14.47 30.04
C SER A 220 -4.68 -15.80 29.29
N ARG A 221 -3.94 -16.81 29.78
CA ARG A 221 -3.99 -18.17 29.27
C ARG A 221 -5.38 -18.81 29.42
N SER A 222 -6.08 -18.54 30.50
CA SER A 222 -7.45 -19.00 30.72
C SER A 222 -8.47 -18.39 29.73
N GLN A 223 -8.25 -17.13 29.33
CA GLN A 223 -9.01 -16.50 28.26
C GLN A 223 -8.72 -17.12 26.90
N LEU A 224 -7.47 -17.53 26.65
CA LEU A 224 -7.08 -18.20 25.41
C LEU A 224 -7.78 -19.55 25.28
N ALA A 225 -7.79 -20.38 26.32
CA ALA A 225 -8.47 -21.67 26.33
C ALA A 225 -9.96 -21.52 26.03
N ARG A 226 -10.59 -20.51 26.62
CA ARG A 226 -12.02 -20.20 26.39
C ARG A 226 -12.28 -19.70 24.97
N ALA A 227 -11.41 -18.86 24.42
CA ALA A 227 -11.54 -18.28 23.08
C ALA A 227 -11.38 -19.32 21.95
N LEU A 228 -10.60 -20.38 22.18
CA LEU A 228 -10.36 -21.45 21.22
C LEU A 228 -11.23 -22.70 21.46
N GLY A 229 -12.19 -22.64 22.42
CA GLY A 229 -13.16 -23.71 22.64
C GLY A 229 -12.57 -24.98 23.25
N ALA A 230 -11.41 -24.92 23.92
CA ALA A 230 -10.88 -26.07 24.65
C ALA A 230 -11.81 -26.40 25.84
N PRO A 231 -12.23 -27.67 26.04
CA PRO A 231 -12.99 -28.04 27.20
C PRO A 231 -12.20 -27.74 28.48
N ALA A 232 -12.91 -27.29 29.52
CA ALA A 232 -12.35 -26.93 30.81
C ALA A 232 -11.78 -28.17 31.53
#